data_b751dabe5f089181e049095c5106a666
#
_entry.id   b751dabe5f089181e049095c5106a666
#
_cell.length_a   1.000
_cell.length_b   1.000
_cell.length_c   1.000
_cell.angle_alpha   90.00
_cell.angle_beta   90.00
_cell.angle_gamma   90.00
#
_symmetry.space_group_name_H-M   'P 1'
#
loop_
_entity.id
_entity.type
_entity.pdbx_description
1 polymer ?
#
loop_
_entity_poly.entity_id
_entity_poly.type
_entity_poly.pdbx_seq_one_letter_code
_entity_poly.pdbx_strand_id
1 'polypeptide(L)'
;MRIFVVGLMMLGLAGCSFAPDYQRPQMELPQAWKDPGKGEQLDEQWWKRFDDSTLNALVQEALIANRDIAAAVARVDYARAQLGVARAELLPLLSGQAQGTQTWVDNTKITNGSQSPFSAGFGATWELDLWGKLRNAKEAAMYQVLGTEAAQRGMRLSIAAQTSNAYFLLRSLDLQLSTAERTVKTRTDALRIYTARYEQGLISELDLSRAKTEVETAKTALYQTRISRDAAESALEALL
;
A
#
# COMPACT_ATOMS: atom_id res chain seq x y z
N MET A 1 -30.88 3.29 -56.43
CA MET A 1 -29.81 4.26 -56.12
C MET A 1 -29.89 4.83 -54.71
N ARG A 2 -31.07 5.25 -54.19
CA ARG A 2 -31.24 5.75 -52.82
C ARG A 2 -30.90 4.73 -51.71
N ILE A 3 -31.21 3.45 -51.88
CA ILE A 3 -30.96 2.38 -50.90
C ILE A 3 -29.44 2.07 -50.80
N PHE A 4 -28.73 2.13 -51.96
CA PHE A 4 -27.26 1.93 -51.96
C PHE A 4 -26.50 3.05 -51.29
N VAL A 5 -26.97 4.29 -51.39
CA VAL A 5 -26.35 5.46 -50.72
C VAL A 5 -26.56 5.38 -49.20
N VAL A 6 -27.72 4.95 -48.72
CA VAL A 6 -28.02 4.75 -47.30
C VAL A 6 -27.18 3.57 -46.74
N GLY A 7 -27.02 2.49 -47.51
CA GLY A 7 -26.19 1.36 -47.11
C GLY A 7 -24.67 1.73 -47.03
N LEU A 8 -24.17 2.55 -47.93
CA LEU A 8 -22.79 3.02 -47.92
C LEU A 8 -22.52 4.04 -46.79
N MET A 9 -23.55 4.85 -46.45
CA MET A 9 -23.46 5.77 -45.31
C MET A 9 -23.49 5.03 -43.97
N MET A 10 -24.19 3.90 -43.86
CA MET A 10 -24.16 3.04 -42.65
C MET A 10 -22.84 2.26 -42.47
N LEU A 11 -22.15 1.89 -43.54
CA LEU A 11 -20.84 1.25 -43.44
C LEU A 11 -19.74 2.20 -42.98
N GLY A 12 -19.84 3.50 -43.23
CA GLY A 12 -18.87 4.51 -42.82
C GLY A 12 -18.92 4.88 -41.31
N LEU A 13 -19.96 4.45 -40.60
CA LEU A 13 -20.17 4.70 -39.18
C LEU A 13 -19.59 3.60 -38.26
N ALA A 14 -19.11 2.52 -38.84
CA ALA A 14 -18.54 1.42 -38.08
C ALA A 14 -17.10 1.74 -37.65
N GLY A 15 -16.95 2.38 -36.50
CA GLY A 15 -15.77 2.17 -35.68
C GLY A 15 -14.58 3.11 -35.84
N CYS A 16 -14.75 4.41 -35.93
CA CYS A 16 -13.62 5.31 -35.67
C CYS A 16 -13.45 5.55 -34.16
N SER A 17 -12.74 4.65 -33.47
CA SER A 17 -12.12 4.98 -32.18
C SER A 17 -10.84 5.76 -32.46
N PHE A 18 -10.68 6.94 -31.84
CA PHE A 18 -9.45 7.72 -31.91
C PHE A 18 -8.46 7.37 -30.77
N ALA A 19 -8.78 6.38 -29.96
CA ALA A 19 -7.87 5.92 -28.90
C ALA A 19 -6.71 5.15 -29.53
N PRO A 20 -5.47 5.39 -29.11
CA PRO A 20 -4.33 4.59 -29.53
C PRO A 20 -4.43 3.17 -28.96
N ASP A 21 -4.03 2.17 -29.74
CA ASP A 21 -3.89 0.80 -29.25
C ASP A 21 -2.78 0.73 -28.19
N TYR A 22 -3.08 0.14 -27.02
CA TYR A 22 -2.09 -0.06 -25.98
C TYR A 22 -1.00 -1.03 -26.45
N GLN A 23 0.24 -0.57 -26.48
CA GLN A 23 1.43 -1.38 -26.71
C GLN A 23 2.28 -1.40 -25.44
N ARG A 24 2.57 -2.62 -24.95
CA ARG A 24 3.46 -2.77 -23.79
C ARG A 24 4.85 -2.24 -24.14
N PRO A 25 5.42 -1.29 -23.36
CA PRO A 25 6.78 -0.82 -23.57
C PRO A 25 7.77 -1.99 -23.54
N GLN A 26 8.65 -2.05 -24.53
CA GLN A 26 9.76 -3.02 -24.53
C GLN A 26 10.85 -2.47 -23.60
N MET A 27 11.17 -3.23 -22.55
CA MET A 27 12.31 -2.91 -21.68
C MET A 27 13.51 -3.73 -22.16
N GLU A 28 14.63 -3.06 -22.42
CA GLU A 28 15.91 -3.70 -22.66
C GLU A 28 16.44 -4.26 -21.33
N LEU A 29 16.18 -5.53 -21.09
CA LEU A 29 16.71 -6.25 -19.94
C LEU A 29 18.02 -6.94 -20.34
N PRO A 30 19.02 -7.05 -19.45
CA PRO A 30 20.20 -7.85 -19.68
C PRO A 30 19.81 -9.29 -20.06
N GLN A 31 20.47 -9.86 -21.07
CA GLN A 31 20.18 -11.21 -21.54
C GLN A 31 20.49 -12.29 -20.50
N ALA A 32 21.33 -12.01 -19.53
CA ALA A 32 21.64 -12.91 -18.43
C ALA A 32 21.91 -12.12 -17.14
N TRP A 33 21.50 -12.65 -16.02
CA TRP A 33 21.89 -12.18 -14.70
C TRP A 33 23.29 -12.65 -14.37
N LYS A 34 24.02 -11.88 -13.54
CA LYS A 34 25.38 -12.20 -13.11
C LYS A 34 25.44 -13.52 -12.32
N ASP A 35 24.37 -13.85 -11.63
CA ASP A 35 24.12 -15.12 -10.96
C ASP A 35 22.74 -15.62 -11.40
N PRO A 36 22.68 -16.44 -12.43
CA PRO A 36 21.41 -16.94 -12.95
C PRO A 36 20.87 -18.04 -12.03
N GLY A 37 20.56 -17.79 -10.80
CA GLY A 37 19.98 -18.79 -9.89
C GLY A 37 19.25 -19.93 -10.63
N LYS A 38 18.74 -20.92 -9.99
CA LYS A 38 18.11 -22.09 -10.66
C LYS A 38 16.81 -21.76 -11.45
N GLY A 39 16.55 -20.49 -11.77
CA GLY A 39 15.41 -20.07 -12.58
C GLY A 39 14.04 -20.31 -11.94
N GLU A 40 14.01 -20.62 -10.67
CA GLU A 40 12.76 -20.77 -9.93
C GLU A 40 12.07 -19.42 -9.82
N GLN A 41 10.85 -19.35 -10.31
CA GLN A 41 10.00 -18.17 -10.03
C GLN A 41 9.90 -17.98 -8.52
N LEU A 42 10.04 -16.72 -8.07
CA LEU A 42 9.79 -16.39 -6.67
C LEU A 42 8.35 -16.79 -6.37
N ASP A 43 8.20 -17.76 -5.47
CA ASP A 43 6.91 -18.14 -4.92
C ASP A 43 6.31 -16.90 -4.20
N GLU A 44 4.98 -16.77 -4.25
CA GLU A 44 4.28 -15.73 -3.48
C GLU A 44 4.61 -15.79 -1.99
N GLN A 45 5.06 -16.95 -1.50
CA GLN A 45 5.45 -17.21 -0.11
C GLN A 45 6.97 -17.43 0.03
N TRP A 46 7.78 -16.65 -0.68
CA TRP A 46 9.24 -16.75 -0.75
C TRP A 46 9.94 -16.80 0.62
N TRP A 47 9.35 -16.19 1.68
CA TRP A 47 9.89 -16.19 3.04
C TRP A 47 9.91 -17.60 3.67
N LYS A 48 9.10 -18.54 3.20
CA LYS A 48 9.14 -19.93 3.67
C LYS A 48 10.46 -20.65 3.38
N ARG A 49 11.25 -20.14 2.44
CA ARG A 49 12.59 -20.66 2.12
C ARG A 49 13.58 -20.52 3.26
N PHE A 50 13.30 -19.63 4.24
CA PHE A 50 14.14 -19.49 5.44
C PHE A 50 13.92 -20.60 6.48
N ASP A 51 12.91 -21.45 6.29
CA ASP A 51 12.54 -22.57 7.17
C ASP A 51 12.39 -22.15 8.65
N ASP A 52 11.85 -20.96 8.87
CA ASP A 52 11.61 -20.38 10.20
C ASP A 52 10.11 -20.25 10.45
N SER A 53 9.60 -21.03 11.39
CA SER A 53 8.17 -21.07 11.73
C SER A 53 7.67 -19.76 12.34
N THR A 54 8.52 -19.05 13.09
CA THR A 54 8.19 -17.76 13.70
C THR A 54 8.07 -16.69 12.62
N LEU A 55 9.02 -16.63 11.70
CA LEU A 55 8.95 -15.73 10.55
C LEU A 55 7.67 -15.98 9.73
N ASN A 56 7.36 -17.25 9.48
CA ASN A 56 6.16 -17.62 8.72
C ASN A 56 4.87 -17.13 9.40
N ALA A 57 4.77 -17.27 10.72
CA ALA A 57 3.61 -16.79 11.49
C ALA A 57 3.48 -15.27 11.44
N LEU A 58 4.57 -14.54 11.70
CA LEU A 58 4.59 -13.08 11.70
C LEU A 58 4.23 -12.49 10.32
N VAL A 59 4.81 -13.03 9.25
CA VAL A 59 4.47 -12.55 7.89
C VAL A 59 3.01 -12.83 7.56
N GLN A 60 2.49 -14.00 7.96
CA GLN A 60 1.09 -14.32 7.72
C GLN A 60 0.15 -13.42 8.51
N GLU A 61 0.48 -13.10 9.76
CA GLU A 61 -0.27 -12.15 10.59
C GLU A 61 -0.26 -10.74 9.96
N ALA A 62 0.91 -10.22 9.58
CA ALA A 62 1.04 -8.94 8.90
C ALA A 62 0.20 -8.88 7.60
N LEU A 63 0.21 -9.95 6.79
CA LEU A 63 -0.56 -9.99 5.55
C LEU A 63 -2.09 -9.99 5.75
N ILE A 64 -2.56 -10.34 6.96
CA ILE A 64 -3.99 -10.35 7.33
C ILE A 64 -4.38 -9.05 8.03
N ALA A 65 -3.59 -8.57 8.99
CA ALA A 65 -3.97 -7.49 9.90
C ALA A 65 -3.48 -6.10 9.45
N ASN A 66 -2.46 -6.03 8.60
CA ASN A 66 -1.82 -4.77 8.23
C ASN A 66 -2.79 -3.77 7.58
N ARG A 67 -2.78 -2.52 8.08
CA ARG A 67 -3.69 -1.46 7.66
C ARG A 67 -3.41 -0.93 6.24
N ASP A 68 -2.17 -0.97 5.78
CA ASP A 68 -1.82 -0.55 4.43
C ASP A 68 -2.36 -1.52 3.38
N ILE A 69 -2.39 -2.81 3.70
CA ILE A 69 -3.04 -3.82 2.85
C ILE A 69 -4.55 -3.58 2.82
N ALA A 70 -5.18 -3.31 3.96
CA ALA A 70 -6.61 -2.99 4.03
C ALA A 70 -6.94 -1.73 3.20
N ALA A 71 -6.09 -0.69 3.29
CA ALA A 71 -6.22 0.50 2.47
C ALA A 71 -6.05 0.22 0.97
N ALA A 72 -5.12 -0.68 0.60
CA ALA A 72 -4.92 -1.08 -0.80
C ALA A 72 -6.15 -1.84 -1.35
N VAL A 73 -6.79 -2.69 -0.55
CA VAL A 73 -8.06 -3.35 -0.90
C VAL A 73 -9.16 -2.33 -1.14
N ALA A 74 -9.34 -1.37 -0.23
CA ALA A 74 -10.34 -0.32 -0.38
C ALA A 74 -10.13 0.54 -1.65
N ARG A 75 -8.86 0.76 -2.05
CA ARG A 75 -8.55 1.45 -3.32
C ARG A 75 -8.97 0.64 -4.55
N VAL A 76 -8.86 -0.69 -4.51
CA VAL A 76 -9.37 -1.56 -5.57
C VAL A 76 -10.89 -1.44 -5.66
N ASP A 77 -11.61 -1.49 -4.53
CA ASP A 77 -13.06 -1.37 -4.51
C ASP A 77 -13.51 0.01 -5.01
N TYR A 78 -12.81 1.07 -4.65
CA TYR A 78 -13.04 2.40 -5.20
C TYR A 78 -12.85 2.44 -6.73
N ALA A 79 -11.77 1.87 -7.25
CA ALA A 79 -11.54 1.82 -8.70
C ALA A 79 -12.64 1.02 -9.42
N ARG A 80 -13.12 -0.08 -8.83
CA ARG A 80 -14.24 -0.87 -9.35
C ARG A 80 -15.56 -0.07 -9.37
N ALA A 81 -15.80 0.73 -8.33
CA ALA A 81 -16.97 1.62 -8.29
C ALA A 81 -16.89 2.69 -9.40
N GLN A 82 -15.70 3.28 -9.64
CA GLN A 82 -15.49 4.22 -10.74
C GLN A 82 -15.71 3.56 -12.12
N LEU A 83 -15.29 2.32 -12.30
CA LEU A 83 -15.62 1.55 -13.50
C LEU A 83 -17.15 1.36 -13.64
N GLY A 84 -17.86 1.17 -12.53
CA GLY A 84 -19.31 1.12 -12.49
C GLY A 84 -19.94 2.41 -12.99
N VAL A 85 -19.44 3.56 -12.56
CA VAL A 85 -19.87 4.89 -13.05
C VAL A 85 -19.64 5.01 -14.56
N ALA A 86 -18.41 4.73 -15.03
CA ALA A 86 -18.09 4.79 -16.45
C ALA A 86 -18.94 3.83 -17.33
N ARG A 87 -19.39 2.70 -16.77
CA ARG A 87 -20.35 1.79 -17.43
C ARG A 87 -21.75 2.38 -17.47
N ALA A 88 -22.17 3.07 -16.40
CA ALA A 88 -23.50 3.67 -16.33
C ALA A 88 -23.68 4.81 -17.34
N GLU A 89 -22.60 5.55 -17.66
CA GLU A 89 -22.62 6.61 -18.69
C GLU A 89 -22.93 6.10 -20.10
N LEU A 90 -22.76 4.79 -20.37
CA LEU A 90 -23.17 4.17 -21.63
C LEU A 90 -24.67 3.92 -21.71
N LEU A 91 -25.42 4.03 -20.61
CA LEU A 91 -26.83 3.76 -20.51
C LEU A 91 -27.63 5.06 -20.46
N PRO A 92 -28.94 5.04 -20.88
CA PRO A 92 -29.81 6.18 -20.69
C PRO A 92 -29.96 6.55 -19.21
N LEU A 93 -29.79 7.83 -18.87
CA LEU A 93 -30.11 8.37 -17.56
C LEU A 93 -31.61 8.65 -17.49
N LEU A 94 -32.29 7.98 -16.60
CA LEU A 94 -33.68 8.24 -16.27
C LEU A 94 -33.78 9.12 -15.04
N SER A 95 -34.48 10.24 -15.15
CA SER A 95 -34.71 11.18 -14.04
C SER A 95 -36.19 11.36 -13.79
N GLY A 96 -36.58 11.42 -12.51
CA GLY A 96 -37.90 11.83 -12.08
C GLY A 96 -37.79 13.05 -11.20
N GLN A 97 -38.64 14.04 -11.44
CA GLN A 97 -38.72 15.23 -10.62
C GLN A 97 -40.17 15.48 -10.19
N ALA A 98 -40.32 15.87 -8.94
CA ALA A 98 -41.61 16.34 -8.41
C ALA A 98 -41.33 17.61 -7.61
N GLN A 99 -42.04 18.68 -7.93
CA GLN A 99 -41.86 19.97 -7.29
C GLN A 99 -43.19 20.51 -6.84
N GLY A 100 -43.31 20.87 -5.58
CA GLY A 100 -44.45 21.63 -5.04
C GLY A 100 -43.96 23.02 -4.62
N THR A 101 -44.63 24.08 -5.13
CA THR A 101 -44.32 25.44 -4.74
C THR A 101 -45.54 26.05 -4.04
N GLN A 102 -45.38 26.49 -2.80
CA GLN A 102 -46.40 27.25 -2.09
C GLN A 102 -45.96 28.69 -2.00
N THR A 103 -46.67 29.56 -2.74
CA THR A 103 -46.41 31.00 -2.73
C THR A 103 -47.46 31.68 -1.86
N TRP A 104 -47.02 32.34 -0.80
CA TRP A 104 -47.85 33.22 -0.01
C TRP A 104 -47.84 34.59 -0.64
N VAL A 105 -48.96 35.02 -1.24
CA VAL A 105 -49.10 36.36 -1.81
C VAL A 105 -50.01 37.15 -0.90
N ASP A 106 -49.53 38.29 -0.42
CA ASP A 106 -50.34 39.23 0.35
C ASP A 106 -51.41 39.84 -0.57
N ASN A 107 -52.62 39.77 -0.11
CA ASN A 107 -53.79 39.80 -0.91
C ASN A 107 -54.30 41.22 -1.20
N THR A 108 -54.04 41.78 -2.34
CA THR A 108 -54.89 42.89 -2.79
C THR A 108 -55.26 42.94 -4.31
N LYS A 109 -54.71 42.15 -5.18
CA LYS A 109 -55.16 42.11 -6.60
C LYS A 109 -54.85 40.77 -7.26
N ILE A 110 -55.66 39.74 -7.11
CA ILE A 110 -55.59 38.59 -8.00
C ILE A 110 -56.95 38.28 -8.59
N THR A 111 -57.10 38.58 -9.85
CA THR A 111 -58.13 38.03 -10.71
C THR A 111 -57.69 36.66 -11.22
N ASN A 112 -58.44 35.60 -10.78
CA ASN A 112 -58.65 34.34 -11.46
C ASN A 112 -57.46 33.66 -12.15
N GLY A 113 -56.84 32.74 -11.44
CA GLY A 113 -55.98 31.76 -12.02
C GLY A 113 -55.52 30.78 -10.91
N SER A 114 -56.21 29.68 -10.72
CA SER A 114 -55.78 28.57 -9.89
C SER A 114 -54.51 27.98 -10.52
N GLN A 115 -53.35 28.41 -10.09
CA GLN A 115 -52.11 27.73 -10.45
C GLN A 115 -51.91 26.58 -9.47
N SER A 116 -51.99 25.37 -9.98
CA SER A 116 -51.67 24.18 -9.21
C SER A 116 -50.16 24.22 -8.84
N PRO A 117 -49.82 24.30 -7.56
CA PRO A 117 -48.41 24.44 -7.15
C PRO A 117 -47.59 23.15 -7.26
N PHE A 118 -48.15 22.14 -7.88
CA PHE A 118 -47.49 20.84 -8.02
C PHE A 118 -47.19 20.50 -9.48
N SER A 119 -45.95 20.14 -9.76
CA SER A 119 -45.51 19.60 -11.04
C SER A 119 -44.70 18.32 -10.83
N ALA A 120 -44.99 17.30 -11.65
CA ALA A 120 -44.19 16.08 -11.70
C ALA A 120 -43.84 15.77 -13.15
N GLY A 121 -42.63 15.29 -13.37
CA GLY A 121 -42.16 14.95 -14.71
C GLY A 121 -41.12 13.84 -14.68
N PHE A 122 -41.01 13.10 -15.78
CA PHE A 122 -39.95 12.14 -16.03
C PHE A 122 -39.16 12.60 -17.25
N GLY A 123 -37.84 12.44 -17.19
CA GLY A 123 -36.92 12.74 -18.29
C GLY A 123 -36.04 11.54 -18.59
N ALA A 124 -35.62 11.39 -19.84
CA ALA A 124 -34.59 10.45 -20.25
C ALA A 124 -33.56 11.20 -21.08
N THR A 125 -32.29 11.07 -20.72
CA THR A 125 -31.16 11.64 -21.43
C THR A 125 -30.17 10.53 -21.79
N TRP A 126 -29.71 10.49 -23.05
CA TRP A 126 -28.75 9.50 -23.52
C TRP A 126 -27.81 10.09 -24.53
N GLU A 127 -26.48 9.92 -24.28
CA GLU A 127 -25.41 10.30 -25.19
C GLU A 127 -25.08 9.09 -26.08
N LEU A 128 -25.34 9.21 -27.39
CA LEU A 128 -24.94 8.19 -28.37
C LEU A 128 -23.44 8.24 -28.59
N ASP A 129 -22.75 7.16 -28.25
CA ASP A 129 -21.28 7.09 -28.36
C ASP A 129 -20.81 6.74 -29.78
N LEU A 130 -20.98 7.69 -30.72
CA LEU A 130 -20.64 7.50 -32.14
C LEU A 130 -19.13 7.38 -32.36
N TRP A 131 -18.31 8.11 -31.60
CA TRP A 131 -16.86 8.19 -31.74
C TRP A 131 -16.06 7.46 -30.67
N GLY A 132 -16.72 6.68 -29.80
CA GLY A 132 -16.07 5.85 -28.80
C GLY A 132 -15.60 6.60 -27.55
N LYS A 133 -16.04 7.85 -27.31
CA LYS A 133 -15.68 8.62 -26.11
C LYS A 133 -15.98 7.86 -24.81
N LEU A 134 -17.24 7.38 -24.67
CA LEU A 134 -17.69 6.68 -23.47
C LEU A 134 -17.12 5.26 -23.37
N ARG A 135 -16.98 4.58 -24.51
CA ARG A 135 -16.31 3.26 -24.56
C ARG A 135 -14.85 3.35 -24.13
N ASN A 136 -14.12 4.35 -24.61
CA ASN A 136 -12.73 4.57 -24.24
C ASN A 136 -12.59 5.02 -22.77
N ALA A 137 -13.52 5.82 -22.25
CA ALA A 137 -13.57 6.19 -20.83
C ALA A 137 -13.77 4.95 -19.93
N LYS A 138 -14.71 4.05 -20.31
CA LYS A 138 -14.89 2.77 -19.62
C LYS A 138 -13.63 1.90 -19.67
N GLU A 139 -12.96 1.83 -20.82
CA GLU A 139 -11.72 1.05 -20.99
C GLU A 139 -10.61 1.62 -20.13
N ALA A 140 -10.42 2.94 -20.11
CA ALA A 140 -9.48 3.60 -19.21
C ALA A 140 -9.76 3.29 -17.74
N ALA A 141 -11.03 3.32 -17.32
CA ALA A 141 -11.42 2.93 -15.96
C ALA A 141 -11.13 1.45 -15.66
N MET A 142 -11.27 0.56 -16.66
CA MET A 142 -10.90 -0.86 -16.52
C MET A 142 -9.40 -1.04 -16.33
N TYR A 143 -8.55 -0.34 -17.11
CA TYR A 143 -7.09 -0.36 -16.90
C TYR A 143 -6.70 0.22 -15.55
N GLN A 144 -7.43 1.22 -15.04
CA GLN A 144 -7.22 1.74 -13.69
C GLN A 144 -7.49 0.66 -12.62
N VAL A 145 -8.53 -0.15 -12.77
CA VAL A 145 -8.78 -1.30 -11.87
C VAL A 145 -7.59 -2.28 -11.92
N LEU A 146 -7.16 -2.70 -13.11
CA LEU A 146 -6.04 -3.64 -13.27
C LEU A 146 -4.74 -3.09 -12.65
N GLY A 147 -4.46 -1.79 -12.86
CA GLY A 147 -3.31 -1.11 -12.26
C GLY A 147 -3.39 -1.08 -10.73
N THR A 148 -4.56 -0.81 -10.17
CA THR A 148 -4.78 -0.79 -8.72
C THR A 148 -4.68 -2.19 -8.10
N GLU A 149 -5.18 -3.23 -8.78
CA GLU A 149 -4.99 -4.62 -8.35
C GLU A 149 -3.53 -5.05 -8.39
N ALA A 150 -2.76 -4.61 -9.38
CA ALA A 150 -1.31 -4.83 -9.42
C ALA A 150 -0.60 -4.11 -8.27
N ALA A 151 -1.00 -2.88 -7.95
CA ALA A 151 -0.47 -2.12 -6.81
C ALA A 151 -0.81 -2.80 -5.47
N GLN A 152 -2.01 -3.38 -5.31
CA GLN A 152 -2.38 -4.17 -4.13
C GLN A 152 -1.48 -5.40 -3.95
N ARG A 153 -1.19 -6.14 -5.04
CA ARG A 153 -0.23 -7.26 -5.00
C ARG A 153 1.17 -6.79 -4.61
N GLY A 154 1.62 -5.66 -5.16
CA GLY A 154 2.89 -5.01 -4.80
C GLY A 154 2.94 -4.62 -3.32
N MET A 155 1.84 -4.10 -2.74
CA MET A 155 1.76 -3.78 -1.33
C MET A 155 1.94 -5.03 -0.45
N ARG A 156 1.26 -6.14 -0.77
CA ARG A 156 1.43 -7.41 -0.04
C ARG A 156 2.88 -7.91 -0.06
N LEU A 157 3.53 -7.84 -1.21
CA LEU A 157 4.95 -8.20 -1.34
C LEU A 157 5.84 -7.28 -0.48
N SER A 158 5.57 -5.97 -0.49
CA SER A 158 6.30 -4.98 0.29
C SER A 158 6.16 -5.23 1.80
N ILE A 159 4.94 -5.47 2.29
CA ILE A 159 4.70 -5.77 3.71
C ILE A 159 5.39 -7.08 4.12
N ALA A 160 5.30 -8.14 3.32
CA ALA A 160 6.02 -9.38 3.60
C ALA A 160 7.54 -9.16 3.70
N ALA A 161 8.12 -8.35 2.81
CA ALA A 161 9.54 -8.02 2.84
C ALA A 161 9.93 -7.15 4.06
N GLN A 162 9.12 -6.15 4.39
CA GLN A 162 9.34 -5.29 5.55
C GLN A 162 9.27 -6.08 6.85
N THR A 163 8.25 -6.95 7.02
CA THR A 163 8.11 -7.81 8.19
C THR A 163 9.30 -8.76 8.33
N SER A 164 9.72 -9.39 7.22
CA SER A 164 10.89 -10.27 7.23
C SER A 164 12.18 -9.52 7.63
N ASN A 165 12.40 -8.34 7.08
CA ASN A 165 13.56 -7.51 7.41
C ASN A 165 13.53 -7.06 8.88
N ALA A 166 12.37 -6.63 9.40
CA ALA A 166 12.21 -6.24 10.79
C ALA A 166 12.48 -7.42 11.74
N TYR A 167 11.99 -8.60 11.41
CA TYR A 167 12.25 -9.82 12.17
C TYR A 167 13.74 -10.16 12.23
N PHE A 168 14.45 -10.18 11.09
CA PHE A 168 15.88 -10.49 11.08
C PHE A 168 16.72 -9.40 11.77
N LEU A 169 16.32 -8.13 11.66
CA LEU A 169 16.93 -7.06 12.42
C LEU A 169 16.79 -7.29 13.93
N LEU A 170 15.60 -7.61 14.42
CA LEU A 170 15.35 -7.91 15.82
C LEU A 170 16.19 -9.10 16.29
N ARG A 171 16.25 -10.20 15.51
CA ARG A 171 17.09 -11.36 15.81
C ARG A 171 18.58 -11.01 15.89
N SER A 172 19.07 -10.13 15.00
CA SER A 172 20.44 -9.63 15.03
C SER A 172 20.73 -8.82 16.30
N LEU A 173 19.77 -7.96 16.70
CA LEU A 173 19.91 -7.16 17.92
C LEU A 173 19.83 -8.01 19.20
N ASP A 174 19.04 -9.07 19.22
CA ASP A 174 19.02 -10.05 20.33
C ASP A 174 20.42 -10.70 20.53
N LEU A 175 21.08 -11.08 19.43
CA LEU A 175 22.43 -11.63 19.49
C LEU A 175 23.46 -10.59 19.95
N GLN A 176 23.34 -9.35 19.48
CA GLN A 176 24.19 -8.23 19.91
C GLN A 176 23.97 -7.93 21.39
N LEU A 177 22.72 -7.93 21.87
CA LEU A 177 22.39 -7.72 23.27
C LEU A 177 23.03 -8.78 24.16
N SER A 178 22.91 -10.07 23.81
CA SER A 178 23.53 -11.17 24.56
C SER A 178 25.05 -11.04 24.58
N THR A 179 25.65 -10.54 23.51
CA THR A 179 27.11 -10.31 23.42
C THR A 179 27.52 -9.13 24.29
N ALA A 180 26.76 -8.03 24.29
CA ALA A 180 27.02 -6.87 25.14
C ALA A 180 26.90 -7.21 26.63
N GLU A 181 25.91 -8.03 27.03
CA GLU A 181 25.74 -8.53 28.41
C GLU A 181 26.96 -9.35 28.86
N ARG A 182 27.44 -10.27 28.00
CA ARG A 182 28.66 -11.03 28.28
C ARG A 182 29.89 -10.15 28.40
N THR A 183 29.97 -9.09 27.57
CA THR A 183 31.07 -8.14 27.61
C THR A 183 31.07 -7.38 28.93
N VAL A 184 29.93 -6.86 29.38
CA VAL A 184 29.82 -6.18 30.69
C VAL A 184 30.24 -7.11 31.81
N LYS A 185 29.78 -8.38 31.80
CA LYS A 185 30.18 -9.36 32.80
C LYS A 185 31.71 -9.57 32.81
N THR A 186 32.31 -9.82 31.66
CA THR A 186 33.77 -10.04 31.53
C THR A 186 34.58 -8.84 32.01
N ARG A 187 34.14 -7.61 31.64
CA ARG A 187 34.84 -6.37 32.10
C ARG A 187 34.65 -6.17 33.60
N THR A 188 33.52 -6.50 34.17
CA THR A 188 33.28 -6.43 35.61
C THR A 188 34.12 -7.44 36.38
N ASP A 189 34.25 -8.68 35.87
CA ASP A 189 35.14 -9.69 36.48
C ASP A 189 36.63 -9.27 36.40
N ALA A 190 37.04 -8.67 35.27
CA ALA A 190 38.39 -8.10 35.14
C ALA A 190 38.60 -6.96 36.14
N LEU A 191 37.67 -6.03 36.26
CA LEU A 191 37.74 -4.92 37.22
C LEU A 191 37.95 -5.41 38.65
N ARG A 192 37.27 -6.50 39.05
CA ARG A 192 37.46 -7.11 40.37
C ARG A 192 38.88 -7.58 40.58
N ILE A 193 39.52 -8.15 39.58
CA ILE A 193 40.95 -8.58 39.63
C ILE A 193 41.87 -7.36 39.74
N TYR A 194 41.65 -6.32 38.92
CA TYR A 194 42.42 -5.07 38.96
C TYR A 194 42.29 -4.38 40.33
N THR A 195 41.09 -4.36 40.91
CA THR A 195 40.86 -3.78 42.25
C THR A 195 41.67 -4.51 43.30
N ALA A 196 41.67 -5.87 43.33
CA ALA A 196 42.42 -6.65 44.29
C ALA A 196 43.97 -6.45 44.13
N ARG A 197 44.46 -6.32 42.88
CA ARG A 197 45.85 -6.03 42.61
C ARG A 197 46.27 -4.65 43.07
N TYR A 198 45.40 -3.64 42.88
CA TYR A 198 45.66 -2.28 43.30
C TYR A 198 45.75 -2.20 44.84
N GLU A 199 44.85 -2.85 45.57
CA GLU A 199 44.85 -2.94 47.03
C GLU A 199 46.11 -3.56 47.59
N GLN A 200 46.79 -4.43 46.79
CA GLN A 200 48.07 -5.04 47.12
C GLN A 200 49.27 -4.21 46.62
N GLY A 201 49.04 -3.03 46.01
CA GLY A 201 50.11 -2.18 45.49
C GLY A 201 50.82 -2.71 44.22
N LEU A 202 50.21 -3.68 43.51
CA LEU A 202 50.77 -4.37 42.36
C LEU A 202 50.54 -3.64 41.04
N ILE A 203 49.58 -2.69 40.98
CA ILE A 203 49.27 -1.89 39.79
C ILE A 203 49.06 -0.43 40.18
N SER A 204 49.12 0.45 39.15
CA SER A 204 48.88 1.88 39.31
C SER A 204 47.39 2.24 39.43
N GLU A 205 47.12 3.42 40.03
CA GLU A 205 45.75 3.99 40.03
C GLU A 205 45.25 4.27 38.61
N LEU A 206 46.13 4.58 37.67
CA LEU A 206 45.81 4.75 36.25
C LEU A 206 45.25 3.46 35.66
N ASP A 207 45.85 2.30 35.98
CA ASP A 207 45.39 1.02 35.45
C ASP A 207 44.01 0.63 36.03
N LEU A 208 43.80 0.88 37.32
CA LEU A 208 42.48 0.69 37.93
C LEU A 208 41.40 1.62 37.31
N SER A 209 41.77 2.90 37.10
CA SER A 209 40.84 3.86 36.48
C SER A 209 40.51 3.49 35.04
N ARG A 210 41.48 2.98 34.27
CA ARG A 210 41.21 2.43 32.94
C ARG A 210 40.24 1.25 32.98
N ALA A 211 40.43 0.31 33.90
CA ALA A 211 39.53 -0.83 34.06
C ALA A 211 38.09 -0.40 34.44
N LYS A 212 37.94 0.61 35.29
CA LYS A 212 36.62 1.22 35.59
C LYS A 212 35.96 1.82 34.36
N THR A 213 36.72 2.59 33.54
CA THR A 213 36.26 3.21 32.31
C THR A 213 35.77 2.14 31.30
N GLU A 214 36.49 1.03 31.19
CA GLU A 214 36.14 -0.07 30.30
C GLU A 214 34.78 -0.71 30.71
N VAL A 215 34.47 -0.85 31.99
CA VAL A 215 33.18 -1.32 32.47
C VAL A 215 32.07 -0.35 32.12
N GLU A 216 32.26 0.96 32.37
CA GLU A 216 31.24 1.97 32.06
C GLU A 216 31.01 2.11 30.54
N THR A 217 32.07 2.01 29.75
CA THR A 217 31.93 1.96 28.26
C THR A 217 31.13 0.74 27.81
N ALA A 218 31.41 -0.44 28.38
CA ALA A 218 30.67 -1.64 28.07
C ALA A 218 29.18 -1.53 28.48
N LYS A 219 28.88 -0.94 29.64
CA LYS A 219 27.50 -0.67 30.07
C LYS A 219 26.78 0.30 29.13
N THR A 220 27.46 1.35 28.67
CA THR A 220 26.91 2.31 27.72
C THR A 220 26.53 1.60 26.41
N ALA A 221 27.41 0.76 25.88
CA ALA A 221 27.14 -0.03 24.68
C ALA A 221 25.95 -1.00 24.88
N LEU A 222 25.86 -1.64 26.05
CA LEU A 222 24.72 -2.50 26.42
C LEU A 222 23.40 -1.72 26.37
N TYR A 223 23.33 -0.55 27.00
CA TYR A 223 22.10 0.25 27.02
C TYR A 223 21.73 0.75 25.62
N GLN A 224 22.69 1.17 24.81
CA GLN A 224 22.45 1.56 23.42
C GLN A 224 21.87 0.40 22.59
N THR A 225 22.44 -0.80 22.75
CA THR A 225 21.95 -2.00 22.06
C THR A 225 20.51 -2.34 22.51
N ARG A 226 20.21 -2.21 23.81
CA ARG A 226 18.85 -2.43 24.35
C ARG A 226 17.84 -1.48 23.74
N ILE A 227 18.17 -0.18 23.70
CA ILE A 227 17.31 0.85 23.09
C ILE A 227 17.04 0.52 21.61
N SER A 228 18.09 0.13 20.87
CA SER A 228 17.95 -0.24 19.46
C SER A 228 17.07 -1.49 19.26
N ARG A 229 17.22 -2.46 20.15
CA ARG A 229 16.41 -3.70 20.16
C ARG A 229 14.94 -3.40 20.41
N ASP A 230 14.64 -2.59 21.42
CA ASP A 230 13.27 -2.23 21.80
C ASP A 230 12.59 -1.40 20.68
N ALA A 231 13.35 -0.51 20.02
CA ALA A 231 12.86 0.21 18.85
C ALA A 231 12.56 -0.71 17.66
N ALA A 232 13.40 -1.73 17.42
CA ALA A 232 13.18 -2.70 16.34
C ALA A 232 11.97 -3.60 16.64
N GLU A 233 11.76 -3.98 17.91
CA GLU A 233 10.57 -4.73 18.33
C GLU A 233 9.29 -3.92 18.07
N SER A 234 9.24 -2.67 18.52
CA SER A 234 8.11 -1.77 18.27
C SER A 234 7.85 -1.53 16.77
N ALA A 235 8.91 -1.46 15.96
CA ALA A 235 8.77 -1.33 14.51
C ALA A 235 8.18 -2.61 13.86
N LEU A 236 8.52 -3.80 14.37
CA LEU A 236 7.92 -5.06 13.94
C LEU A 236 6.45 -5.13 14.35
N GLU A 237 6.13 -4.79 15.60
CA GLU A 237 4.74 -4.77 16.12
C GLU A 237 3.83 -3.82 15.30
N ALA A 238 4.37 -2.70 14.84
CA ALA A 238 3.61 -1.76 14.01
C ALA A 238 3.25 -2.31 12.61
N LEU A 239 3.91 -3.36 12.14
CA LEU A 239 3.61 -4.03 10.88
C LEU A 239 2.55 -5.13 11.03
N LEU A 240 2.37 -5.64 12.26
CA LEU A 240 1.41 -6.69 12.60
C LEU A 240 0.03 -6.12 12.89
#